data_b25228b85261f2b492fcb2756e9b6ef7
#
_entry.id   b25228b85261f2b492fcb2756e9b6ef7
#
_cell.length_a   1.000
_cell.length_b   1.000
_cell.length_c   1.000
_cell.angle_alpha   90.00
_cell.angle_beta   90.00
_cell.angle_gamma   90.00
#
_symmetry.space_group_name_H-M   'P 1'
#
loop_
_entity.id
_entity.type
_entity.pdbx_description
1 polymer ?
#
loop_
_entity_poly.entity_id
_entity_poly.type
_entity_poly.pdbx_seq_one_letter_code
_entity_poly.pdbx_strand_id
1 'polypeptide(L)'
;SHKKNNLGKYSLDLYECSKCKLVQLNNPADTKKMYGNHYGYKTSLSKMMVSHLNEKVKRLKRNKIIKTGNNILDIGSNDASFLKLLGKSYNLYGIDPSAEKFKKEYKGFNLITDFFSKKNIFKNAKNKEIKFDLISSFAIFYDVEDPNSFCQDIEMLLNDDGVWLCEFSYLPLMLKNLTFDQICHEHIMYYTFGIFEKILFNNNLKDIDIKINEINGGSIEVIVAKSKSKIKSNITLINKIKNDEKKITRRAFNNFSERIKKVRNDLVNFLSKNNPIAGYGASTKGNIVLNYCNIDSSQMSFICDANKQKDGKYTPGTNIKIISKEKMRKLNPKFLLVFIWAFRSEIIKQEINYIKKGGNLVFHLPKFHIINKNNYTKYYN
;
A
#
# COMPACT_ATOMS: atom_id res chain seq x y z
N SER A 1 -8.64 -6.00 -17.88
CA SER A 1 -8.61 -7.28 -18.61
C SER A 1 -9.69 -7.26 -19.69
N HIS A 2 -9.37 -7.82 -20.84
CA HIS A 2 -10.35 -8.07 -21.89
C HIS A 2 -11.19 -9.29 -21.48
N LYS A 3 -12.45 -9.38 -21.99
CA LYS A 3 -13.34 -10.52 -21.73
C LYS A 3 -12.63 -11.86 -21.93
N LYS A 4 -12.82 -12.80 -20.98
CA LYS A 4 -12.50 -14.24 -21.09
C LYS A 4 -11.07 -14.62 -21.51
N ASN A 5 -10.05 -14.13 -20.83
CA ASN A 5 -8.81 -14.88 -20.81
C ASN A 5 -8.89 -15.88 -19.66
N ASN A 6 -8.59 -17.14 -19.95
CA ASN A 6 -8.42 -18.16 -18.94
C ASN A 6 -7.15 -17.83 -18.15
N LEU A 7 -7.31 -16.96 -17.15
CA LEU A 7 -6.21 -16.58 -16.26
C LEU A 7 -5.95 -17.76 -15.34
N GLY A 8 -4.72 -18.24 -15.29
CA GLY A 8 -4.32 -19.27 -14.33
C GLY A 8 -4.72 -18.86 -12.90
N LYS A 9 -5.03 -19.83 -12.09
CA LYS A 9 -5.26 -19.62 -10.64
C LYS A 9 -3.95 -19.86 -9.92
N TYR A 10 -3.56 -18.90 -9.09
CA TYR A 10 -2.36 -18.95 -8.27
C TYR A 10 -2.76 -18.90 -6.80
N SER A 11 -2.19 -19.78 -5.97
CA SER A 11 -2.47 -19.76 -4.53
C SER A 11 -1.81 -18.55 -3.86
N LEU A 12 -2.43 -18.08 -2.78
CA LEU A 12 -1.93 -16.99 -1.92
C LEU A 12 -1.62 -17.52 -0.52
N ASP A 13 -1.03 -18.72 -0.46
CA ASP A 13 -0.68 -19.34 0.80
C ASP A 13 0.49 -18.62 1.47
N LEU A 14 0.33 -18.29 2.76
CA LEU A 14 1.36 -17.69 3.57
C LEU A 14 2.11 -18.76 4.37
N TYR A 15 3.43 -18.63 4.41
CA TYR A 15 4.33 -19.46 5.19
C TYR A 15 5.17 -18.64 6.15
N GLU A 16 5.34 -19.12 7.35
CA GLU A 16 6.31 -18.59 8.30
C GLU A 16 7.63 -19.38 8.17
N CYS A 17 8.73 -18.70 7.93
CA CYS A 17 10.05 -19.33 7.95
C CYS A 17 10.37 -19.85 9.36
N SER A 18 10.68 -21.14 9.49
CA SER A 18 10.99 -21.77 10.79
C SER A 18 12.22 -21.14 11.45
N LYS A 19 13.18 -20.66 10.65
CA LYS A 19 14.48 -20.11 11.13
C LYS A 19 14.36 -18.62 11.51
N CYS A 20 13.87 -17.75 10.61
CA CYS A 20 13.88 -16.30 10.84
C CYS A 20 12.52 -15.73 11.22
N LYS A 21 11.43 -16.52 11.13
CA LYS A 21 10.04 -16.11 11.43
C LYS A 21 9.43 -15.11 10.45
N LEU A 22 10.08 -14.84 9.33
CA LEU A 22 9.48 -14.03 8.25
C LEU A 22 8.26 -14.76 7.69
N VAL A 23 7.16 -14.04 7.57
CA VAL A 23 5.95 -14.51 6.88
C VAL A 23 6.02 -14.05 5.42
N GLN A 24 5.78 -14.96 4.49
CA GLN A 24 5.92 -14.70 3.06
C GLN A 24 4.97 -15.57 2.22
N LEU A 25 4.74 -15.17 0.98
CA LEU A 25 4.05 -16.01 0.00
C LEU A 25 4.89 -17.22 -0.35
N ASN A 26 4.24 -18.39 -0.50
CA ASN A 26 4.91 -19.62 -0.90
C ASN A 26 5.45 -19.55 -2.34
N ASN A 27 4.61 -19.10 -3.27
CA ASN A 27 4.93 -19.01 -4.69
C ASN A 27 4.65 -17.58 -5.19
N PRO A 28 5.57 -16.62 -4.94
CA PRO A 28 5.39 -15.26 -5.41
C PRO A 28 5.40 -15.22 -6.96
N ALA A 29 4.59 -14.33 -7.53
CA ALA A 29 4.65 -14.05 -8.94
C ALA A 29 5.93 -13.26 -9.28
N ASP A 30 6.38 -13.37 -10.54
CA ASP A 30 7.52 -12.59 -11.05
C ASP A 30 7.20 -11.08 -10.97
N THR A 31 7.87 -10.36 -10.08
CA THR A 31 7.66 -8.93 -9.84
C THR A 31 7.92 -8.09 -11.09
N LYS A 32 8.85 -8.50 -11.97
CA LYS A 32 9.11 -7.81 -13.24
C LYS A 32 7.93 -7.81 -14.19
N LYS A 33 7.07 -8.84 -14.10
CA LYS A 33 5.83 -8.91 -14.87
C LYS A 33 4.69 -8.11 -14.25
N MET A 34 4.78 -7.79 -12.97
CA MET A 34 3.72 -7.07 -12.25
C MET A 34 3.88 -5.55 -12.36
N TYR A 35 5.10 -5.04 -12.33
CA TYR A 35 5.41 -3.62 -12.38
C TYR A 35 5.92 -3.20 -13.76
N GLY A 36 5.16 -2.35 -14.43
CA GLY A 36 5.49 -1.82 -15.75
C GLY A 36 4.43 -0.83 -16.23
N ASN A 37 4.39 -0.53 -17.53
CA ASN A 37 3.46 0.45 -18.09
C ASN A 37 1.97 0.12 -17.87
N HIS A 38 1.64 -1.15 -17.65
CA HIS A 38 0.28 -1.62 -17.36
C HIS A 38 -0.13 -1.46 -15.89
N TYR A 39 0.81 -1.18 -14.96
CA TYR A 39 0.51 -1.02 -13.55
C TYR A 39 -0.43 0.16 -13.32
N GLY A 40 -1.60 -0.11 -12.74
CA GLY A 40 -2.73 0.81 -12.75
C GLY A 40 -2.81 1.79 -11.57
N TYR A 41 -1.91 1.71 -10.60
CA TYR A 41 -1.95 2.57 -9.42
C TYR A 41 -1.45 3.99 -9.74
N LYS A 42 -2.11 4.99 -9.14
CA LYS A 42 -1.71 6.40 -9.20
C LYS A 42 -1.98 7.05 -7.85
N THR A 43 -0.93 7.50 -7.17
CA THR A 43 -0.97 8.05 -5.81
C THR A 43 -1.87 9.29 -5.71
N SER A 44 -1.80 10.19 -6.69
CA SER A 44 -2.57 11.44 -6.69
C SER A 44 -4.09 11.26 -6.79
N LEU A 45 -4.59 10.06 -7.08
CA LEU A 45 -6.04 9.78 -7.10
C LEU A 45 -6.65 9.71 -5.69
N SER A 46 -5.84 9.48 -4.64
CA SER A 46 -6.31 9.48 -3.26
C SER A 46 -5.86 10.74 -2.53
N LYS A 47 -6.83 11.59 -2.17
CA LYS A 47 -6.58 12.79 -1.36
C LYS A 47 -5.98 12.43 0.00
N MET A 48 -6.41 11.31 0.60
CA MET A 48 -5.90 10.84 1.87
C MET A 48 -4.41 10.47 1.79
N MET A 49 -4.00 9.77 0.72
CA MET A 49 -2.59 9.44 0.49
C MET A 49 -1.74 10.71 0.28
N VAL A 50 -2.22 11.65 -0.54
CA VAL A 50 -1.53 12.93 -0.75
C VAL A 50 -1.40 13.72 0.56
N SER A 51 -2.46 13.77 1.37
CA SER A 51 -2.42 14.41 2.70
C SER A 51 -1.43 13.73 3.63
N HIS A 52 -1.40 12.40 3.66
CA HIS A 52 -0.46 11.62 4.46
C HIS A 52 1.00 11.91 4.08
N LEU A 53 1.31 11.92 2.79
CA LEU A 53 2.65 12.28 2.29
C LEU A 53 3.01 13.73 2.62
N ASN A 54 2.04 14.66 2.55
CA ASN A 54 2.25 16.06 2.91
C ASN A 54 2.61 16.23 4.39
N GLU A 55 1.94 15.49 5.29
CA GLU A 55 2.29 15.52 6.71
C GLU A 55 3.71 14.98 6.97
N LYS A 56 4.17 13.99 6.21
CA LYS A 56 5.56 13.52 6.26
C LYS A 56 6.53 14.63 5.84
N VAL A 57 6.26 15.30 4.72
CA VAL A 57 7.10 16.40 4.22
C VAL A 57 7.16 17.52 5.26
N LYS A 58 6.03 17.94 5.84
CA LYS A 58 6.00 18.94 6.91
C LYS A 58 6.85 18.55 8.11
N ARG A 59 6.78 17.27 8.53
CA ARG A 59 7.57 16.74 9.64
C ARG A 59 9.07 16.71 9.31
N LEU A 60 9.46 16.26 8.12
CA LEU A 60 10.86 16.27 7.67
C LEU A 60 11.45 17.68 7.70
N LYS A 61 10.71 18.68 7.22
CA LYS A 61 11.12 20.11 7.25
C LYS A 61 11.19 20.67 8.66
N ARG A 62 10.13 20.46 9.48
CA ARG A 62 10.05 20.97 10.87
C ARG A 62 11.17 20.42 11.73
N ASN A 63 11.48 19.13 11.59
CA ASN A 63 12.53 18.45 12.36
C ASN A 63 13.92 18.65 11.76
N LYS A 64 14.06 19.49 10.71
CA LYS A 64 15.33 19.80 10.04
C LYS A 64 16.07 18.55 9.51
N ILE A 65 15.32 17.48 9.21
CA ILE A 65 15.86 16.25 8.63
C ILE A 65 16.35 16.51 7.19
N ILE A 66 15.66 17.41 6.48
CA ILE A 66 16.05 17.86 5.14
C ILE A 66 16.31 19.37 5.13
N LYS A 67 17.31 19.77 4.33
CA LYS A 67 17.74 21.17 4.16
C LYS A 67 17.78 21.50 2.67
N THR A 68 17.60 22.78 2.32
CA THR A 68 17.73 23.26 0.93
C THR A 68 19.03 22.74 0.30
N GLY A 69 18.92 22.29 -0.94
CA GLY A 69 20.06 21.72 -1.70
C GLY A 69 20.28 20.23 -1.47
N ASN A 70 19.63 19.59 -0.49
CA ASN A 70 19.79 18.17 -0.26
C ASN A 70 19.42 17.32 -1.48
N ASN A 71 20.14 16.21 -1.67
CA ASN A 71 19.80 15.17 -2.62
C ASN A 71 18.76 14.22 -2.01
N ILE A 72 17.62 14.08 -2.66
CA ILE A 72 16.50 13.24 -2.18
C ILE A 72 16.14 12.24 -3.25
N LEU A 73 16.09 10.95 -2.87
CA LEU A 73 15.65 9.84 -3.71
C LEU A 73 14.32 9.29 -3.20
N ASP A 74 13.34 9.16 -4.08
CA ASP A 74 12.07 8.47 -3.80
C ASP A 74 12.00 7.16 -4.60
N ILE A 75 11.99 6.03 -3.91
CA ILE A 75 11.93 4.69 -4.49
C ILE A 75 10.46 4.29 -4.62
N GLY A 76 10.05 3.82 -5.82
CA GLY A 76 8.64 3.61 -6.14
C GLY A 76 7.88 4.92 -6.24
N SER A 77 8.50 5.93 -6.85
CA SER A 77 8.04 7.31 -6.85
C SER A 77 6.75 7.57 -7.66
N ASN A 78 6.24 6.57 -8.37
CA ASN A 78 4.95 6.52 -9.08
C ASN A 78 4.72 7.77 -9.95
N ASP A 79 3.76 8.63 -9.58
CA ASP A 79 3.42 9.88 -10.30
C ASP A 79 4.08 11.13 -9.69
N ALA A 80 5.22 10.96 -9.02
CA ALA A 80 5.98 11.99 -8.34
C ALA A 80 5.23 12.75 -7.23
N SER A 81 4.16 12.17 -6.67
CA SER A 81 3.34 12.86 -5.66
C SER A 81 4.15 13.32 -4.45
N PHE A 82 5.05 12.48 -3.92
CA PHE A 82 5.92 12.87 -2.80
C PHE A 82 6.95 13.94 -3.19
N LEU A 83 7.60 13.77 -4.34
CA LEU A 83 8.60 14.71 -4.84
C LEU A 83 8.01 16.12 -5.08
N LYS A 84 6.79 16.19 -5.62
CA LYS A 84 6.09 17.47 -5.81
C LYS A 84 5.80 18.21 -4.51
N LEU A 85 5.46 17.47 -3.44
CA LEU A 85 5.21 18.04 -2.12
C LEU A 85 6.47 18.60 -1.47
N LEU A 86 7.64 18.04 -1.76
CA LEU A 86 8.93 18.57 -1.31
C LEU A 86 9.20 19.96 -1.91
N GLY A 87 8.93 20.13 -3.20
CA GLY A 87 9.15 21.37 -3.94
C GLY A 87 10.57 21.47 -4.54
N LYS A 88 10.86 22.60 -5.18
CA LYS A 88 12.07 22.78 -6.01
C LYS A 88 13.36 23.13 -5.25
N SER A 89 13.32 23.22 -3.94
CA SER A 89 14.49 23.60 -3.11
C SER A 89 15.49 22.44 -2.90
N TYR A 90 15.27 21.30 -3.54
CA TYR A 90 16.03 20.06 -3.37
C TYR A 90 16.41 19.49 -4.73
N ASN A 91 17.47 18.67 -4.77
CA ASN A 91 17.83 17.86 -5.93
C ASN A 91 17.04 16.56 -5.88
N LEU A 92 15.95 16.49 -6.62
CA LEU A 92 14.95 15.40 -6.52
C LEU A 92 15.18 14.33 -7.57
N TYR A 93 15.19 13.09 -7.12
CA TYR A 93 15.31 11.87 -7.92
C TYR A 93 14.16 10.93 -7.62
N GLY A 94 13.52 10.40 -8.64
CA GLY A 94 12.54 9.33 -8.54
C GLY A 94 13.00 8.10 -9.31
N ILE A 95 12.85 6.91 -8.73
CA ILE A 95 13.07 5.64 -9.42
C ILE A 95 11.82 4.78 -9.32
N ASP A 96 11.27 4.36 -10.48
CA ASP A 96 10.07 3.53 -10.54
C ASP A 96 9.93 2.92 -11.95
N PRO A 97 9.85 1.59 -12.10
CA PRO A 97 9.72 0.93 -13.41
C PRO A 97 8.38 1.26 -14.11
N SER A 98 7.38 1.71 -13.37
CA SER A 98 6.05 2.05 -13.92
C SER A 98 5.89 3.53 -14.26
N ALA A 99 6.90 4.38 -13.98
CA ALA A 99 6.75 5.84 -14.04
C ALA A 99 6.90 6.43 -15.45
N GLU A 100 7.31 5.68 -16.47
CA GLU A 100 7.42 6.20 -17.85
C GLU A 100 6.12 6.88 -18.32
N LYS A 101 4.96 6.30 -18.02
CA LYS A 101 3.65 6.87 -18.34
C LYS A 101 3.34 8.17 -17.59
N PHE A 102 4.07 8.48 -16.52
CA PHE A 102 3.96 9.69 -15.72
C PHE A 102 5.12 10.68 -15.96
N LYS A 103 5.95 10.50 -16.97
CA LYS A 103 7.13 11.31 -17.26
C LYS A 103 6.87 12.82 -17.25
N LYS A 104 5.69 13.24 -17.70
CA LYS A 104 5.27 14.65 -17.67
C LYS A 104 5.18 15.22 -16.24
N GLU A 105 4.93 14.37 -15.26
CA GLU A 105 4.79 14.74 -13.85
C GLU A 105 6.15 15.03 -13.19
N TYR A 106 7.24 14.57 -13.81
CA TYR A 106 8.63 14.75 -13.34
C TYR A 106 9.33 15.97 -13.92
N LYS A 107 8.58 16.92 -14.49
CA LYS A 107 9.18 18.16 -15.04
C LYS A 107 9.97 18.90 -13.94
N GLY A 108 11.30 18.95 -14.11
CA GLY A 108 12.23 19.55 -13.15
C GLY A 108 12.76 18.58 -12.09
N PHE A 109 12.48 17.27 -12.21
CA PHE A 109 13.01 16.21 -11.35
C PHE A 109 13.76 15.18 -12.19
N ASN A 110 14.69 14.44 -11.58
CA ASN A 110 15.38 13.34 -12.24
C ASN A 110 14.54 12.07 -12.13
N LEU A 111 14.13 11.49 -13.26
CA LEU A 111 13.39 10.24 -13.32
C LEU A 111 14.26 9.11 -13.84
N ILE A 112 14.24 7.97 -13.14
CA ILE A 112 14.84 6.71 -13.56
C ILE A 112 13.70 5.69 -13.69
N THR A 113 13.47 5.20 -14.93
CA THR A 113 12.40 4.24 -15.21
C THR A 113 12.92 2.81 -15.14
N ASP A 114 13.31 2.39 -13.94
CA ASP A 114 13.90 1.08 -13.68
C ASP A 114 13.58 0.64 -12.23
N PHE A 115 13.83 -0.64 -11.94
CA PHE A 115 13.82 -1.13 -10.56
C PHE A 115 14.96 -0.52 -9.75
N PHE A 116 14.71 -0.30 -8.46
CA PHE A 116 15.73 0.24 -7.58
C PHE A 116 16.92 -0.71 -7.46
N SER A 117 18.08 -0.17 -7.72
CA SER A 117 19.38 -0.71 -7.37
C SER A 117 20.43 0.40 -7.45
N LYS A 118 21.50 0.30 -6.68
CA LYS A 118 22.66 1.20 -6.79
C LYS A 118 23.18 1.25 -8.23
N LYS A 119 23.25 0.10 -8.90
CA LYS A 119 23.68 0.00 -10.30
C LYS A 119 22.82 0.87 -11.22
N ASN A 120 21.49 0.82 -11.07
CA ASN A 120 20.58 1.60 -11.91
C ASN A 120 20.63 3.10 -11.56
N ILE A 121 20.81 3.45 -10.30
CA ILE A 121 21.03 4.85 -9.88
C ILE A 121 22.30 5.38 -10.55
N PHE A 122 23.45 4.73 -10.41
CA PHE A 122 24.74 5.21 -10.95
C PHE A 122 24.77 5.22 -12.48
N LYS A 123 24.08 4.28 -13.14
CA LYS A 123 23.97 4.27 -14.61
C LYS A 123 23.25 5.50 -15.14
N ASN A 124 22.24 6.00 -14.43
CA ASN A 124 21.34 7.06 -14.90
C ASN A 124 21.60 8.41 -14.25
N ALA A 125 22.31 8.48 -13.12
CA ALA A 125 22.69 9.73 -12.50
C ALA A 125 23.86 10.38 -13.27
N LYS A 126 23.81 11.71 -13.38
CA LYS A 126 24.93 12.50 -13.98
C LYS A 126 26.22 12.32 -13.17
N ASN A 127 26.11 12.23 -11.85
CA ASN A 127 27.22 11.93 -10.95
C ASN A 127 27.15 10.45 -10.54
N LYS A 128 28.12 9.65 -10.94
CA LYS A 128 28.22 8.21 -10.64
C LYS A 128 28.55 7.90 -9.17
N GLU A 129 28.85 8.93 -8.36
CA GLU A 129 29.13 8.80 -6.93
C GLU A 129 28.06 9.48 -6.06
N ILE A 130 26.89 9.74 -6.64
CA ILE A 130 25.82 10.43 -5.93
C ILE A 130 25.44 9.72 -4.62
N LYS A 131 25.31 10.51 -3.57
CA LYS A 131 24.76 10.10 -2.27
C LYS A 131 23.54 10.94 -1.95
N PHE A 132 22.68 10.41 -1.10
CA PHE A 132 21.42 11.03 -0.75
C PHE A 132 21.36 11.36 0.73
N ASP A 133 20.80 12.52 1.04
CA ASP A 133 20.54 12.98 2.40
C ASP A 133 19.22 12.39 2.92
N LEU A 134 18.27 12.14 2.00
CA LEU A 134 17.05 11.43 2.26
C LEU A 134 16.80 10.40 1.15
N ILE A 135 16.55 9.16 1.53
CA ILE A 135 15.92 8.16 0.68
C ILE A 135 14.53 7.90 1.24
N SER A 136 13.50 7.82 0.41
CA SER A 136 12.15 7.42 0.81
C SER A 136 11.69 6.18 0.05
N SER A 137 10.90 5.33 0.71
CA SER A 137 10.20 4.22 0.09
C SER A 137 8.88 3.99 0.82
N PHE A 138 7.76 4.18 0.11
CA PHE A 138 6.42 4.05 0.67
C PHE A 138 5.68 2.91 0.00
N ALA A 139 5.28 1.91 0.79
CA ALA A 139 4.56 0.74 0.31
C ALA A 139 5.33 -0.06 -0.79
N ILE A 140 6.63 -0.27 -0.58
CA ILE A 140 7.54 -0.96 -1.51
C ILE A 140 8.26 -2.14 -0.86
N PHE A 141 8.70 -2.00 0.40
CA PHE A 141 9.64 -2.96 1.00
C PHE A 141 9.11 -4.41 1.08
N TYR A 142 7.81 -4.59 1.17
CA TYR A 142 7.18 -5.91 1.18
C TYR A 142 7.08 -6.58 -0.22
N ASP A 143 7.40 -5.84 -1.29
CA ASP A 143 7.42 -6.33 -2.68
C ASP A 143 8.84 -6.71 -3.13
N VAL A 144 9.83 -6.48 -2.28
CA VAL A 144 11.25 -6.68 -2.59
C VAL A 144 11.62 -8.16 -2.46
N GLU A 145 12.13 -8.77 -3.54
CA GLU A 145 12.53 -10.19 -3.56
C GLU A 145 13.77 -10.46 -2.69
N ASP A 146 14.74 -9.55 -2.68
CA ASP A 146 15.95 -9.62 -1.84
C ASP A 146 16.07 -8.37 -0.96
N PRO A 147 15.51 -8.40 0.26
CA PRO A 147 15.56 -7.26 1.17
C PRO A 147 16.98 -6.95 1.68
N ASN A 148 17.90 -7.93 1.69
CA ASN A 148 19.30 -7.68 2.09
C ASN A 148 20.02 -6.86 1.02
N SER A 149 19.98 -7.26 -0.25
CA SER A 149 20.55 -6.48 -1.35
C SER A 149 19.94 -5.08 -1.44
N PHE A 150 18.62 -4.95 -1.19
CA PHE A 150 17.96 -3.65 -1.15
C PHE A 150 18.54 -2.75 -0.03
N CYS A 151 18.71 -3.29 1.18
CA CYS A 151 19.28 -2.56 2.31
C CYS A 151 20.77 -2.21 2.10
N GLN A 152 21.56 -3.11 1.48
CA GLN A 152 22.95 -2.83 1.11
C GLN A 152 23.03 -1.63 0.13
N ASP A 153 22.17 -1.60 -0.88
CA ASP A 153 22.12 -0.49 -1.82
C ASP A 153 21.70 0.82 -1.14
N ILE A 154 20.75 0.77 -0.19
CA ILE A 154 20.38 1.92 0.66
C ILE A 154 21.60 2.41 1.46
N GLU A 155 22.31 1.52 2.15
CA GLU A 155 23.49 1.88 2.94
C GLU A 155 24.54 2.55 2.08
N MET A 156 24.82 1.98 0.91
CA MET A 156 25.81 2.52 -0.01
C MET A 156 25.42 3.87 -0.60
N LEU A 157 24.14 4.15 -0.80
CA LEU A 157 23.62 5.39 -1.40
C LEU A 157 23.35 6.50 -0.39
N LEU A 158 23.22 6.21 0.91
CA LEU A 158 23.06 7.23 1.94
C LEU A 158 24.36 8.03 2.17
N ASN A 159 24.24 9.32 2.41
CA ASN A 159 25.27 10.12 3.08
C ASN A 159 25.48 9.60 4.52
N ASP A 160 26.60 9.93 5.15
CA ASP A 160 26.90 9.42 6.51
C ASP A 160 25.88 9.84 7.56
N ASP A 161 25.33 11.06 7.44
CA ASP A 161 24.22 11.55 8.27
C ASP A 161 22.86 11.54 7.53
N GLY A 162 22.80 10.87 6.37
CA GLY A 162 21.57 10.67 5.61
C GLY A 162 20.61 9.70 6.29
N VAL A 163 19.33 9.81 5.96
CA VAL A 163 18.31 8.93 6.51
C VAL A 163 17.47 8.28 5.40
N TRP A 164 17.01 7.05 5.69
CA TRP A 164 16.00 6.38 4.89
C TRP A 164 14.66 6.39 5.63
N LEU A 165 13.64 6.99 5.04
CA LEU A 165 12.26 6.99 5.51
C LEU A 165 11.52 5.86 4.82
N CYS A 166 11.34 4.74 5.53
CA CYS A 166 10.66 3.55 5.05
C CYS A 166 9.28 3.43 5.67
N GLU A 167 8.23 3.21 4.85
CA GLU A 167 6.90 2.88 5.34
C GLU A 167 6.34 1.68 4.58
N PHE A 168 5.82 0.70 5.32
CA PHE A 168 5.27 -0.53 4.75
C PHE A 168 4.14 -1.10 5.62
N SER A 169 3.34 -1.99 5.05
CA SER A 169 2.27 -2.70 5.77
C SER A 169 2.84 -3.53 6.91
N TYR A 170 2.23 -3.39 8.09
CA TYR A 170 2.75 -3.95 9.33
C TYR A 170 1.98 -5.21 9.73
N LEU A 171 2.64 -6.37 9.76
CA LEU A 171 2.01 -7.66 10.03
C LEU A 171 1.17 -7.68 11.31
N PRO A 172 1.60 -7.13 12.46
CA PRO A 172 0.76 -7.08 13.65
C PRO A 172 -0.56 -6.35 13.45
N LEU A 173 -0.56 -5.25 12.69
CA LEU A 173 -1.78 -4.52 12.36
C LEU A 173 -2.62 -5.26 11.32
N MET A 174 -2.01 -5.95 10.37
CA MET A 174 -2.71 -6.82 9.43
C MET A 174 -3.53 -7.88 10.17
N LEU A 175 -2.93 -8.56 11.16
CA LEU A 175 -3.62 -9.56 11.98
C LEU A 175 -4.73 -8.92 12.83
N LYS A 176 -4.46 -7.77 13.46
CA LYS A 176 -5.41 -7.04 14.30
C LYS A 176 -6.60 -6.52 13.51
N ASN A 177 -6.34 -5.80 12.42
CA ASN A 177 -7.34 -5.11 11.60
C ASN A 177 -7.98 -6.01 10.54
N LEU A 178 -7.55 -7.26 10.46
CA LEU A 178 -8.06 -8.27 9.53
C LEU A 178 -7.87 -7.89 8.06
N THR A 179 -6.77 -7.25 7.70
CA THR A 179 -6.50 -6.78 6.34
C THR A 179 -6.00 -7.90 5.42
N PHE A 180 -6.74 -9.00 5.35
CA PHE A 180 -6.39 -10.16 4.51
C PHE A 180 -6.39 -9.86 3.01
N ASP A 181 -7.06 -8.81 2.61
CA ASP A 181 -7.04 -8.28 1.24
C ASP A 181 -5.67 -7.73 0.80
N GLN A 182 -4.74 -7.59 1.74
CA GLN A 182 -3.33 -7.32 1.45
C GLN A 182 -2.53 -8.56 1.05
N ILE A 183 -3.08 -9.78 1.23
CA ILE A 183 -2.45 -11.00 0.75
C ILE A 183 -2.71 -11.10 -0.75
N CYS A 184 -1.78 -10.57 -1.53
CA CYS A 184 -1.87 -10.47 -2.98
C CYS A 184 -0.50 -10.78 -3.61
N HIS A 185 -0.49 -11.00 -4.91
CA HIS A 185 0.74 -11.44 -5.61
C HIS A 185 1.85 -10.40 -5.62
N GLU A 186 1.50 -9.11 -5.47
CA GLU A 186 2.48 -8.03 -5.36
C GLU A 186 3.20 -8.05 -4.01
N HIS A 187 2.50 -8.40 -2.93
CA HIS A 187 3.04 -8.36 -1.56
C HIS A 187 3.64 -9.72 -1.20
N ILE A 188 4.92 -9.88 -1.39
CA ILE A 188 5.59 -11.18 -1.22
C ILE A 188 6.06 -11.45 0.21
N MET A 189 6.25 -10.40 1.03
CA MET A 189 6.74 -10.51 2.41
C MET A 189 5.90 -9.70 3.39
N TYR A 190 5.74 -10.21 4.61
CA TYR A 190 4.92 -9.60 5.68
C TYR A 190 5.77 -9.45 6.93
N TYR A 191 6.13 -8.21 7.25
CA TYR A 191 7.13 -7.92 8.27
C TYR A 191 6.54 -7.60 9.62
N THR A 192 7.16 -8.17 10.68
CA THR A 192 7.23 -7.53 11.99
C THR A 192 8.39 -6.55 12.00
N PHE A 193 8.40 -5.61 12.94
CA PHE A 193 9.52 -4.69 13.09
C PHE A 193 10.80 -5.43 13.49
N GLY A 194 10.70 -6.42 14.39
CA GLY A 194 11.88 -7.19 14.83
C GLY A 194 12.58 -7.95 13.69
N ILE A 195 11.85 -8.38 12.64
CA ILE A 195 12.47 -8.96 11.44
C ILE A 195 13.13 -7.87 10.60
N PHE A 196 12.45 -6.75 10.40
CA PHE A 196 13.00 -5.60 9.68
C PHE A 196 14.28 -5.09 10.34
N GLU A 197 14.29 -4.91 11.68
CA GLU A 197 15.46 -4.52 12.47
C GLU A 197 16.66 -5.46 12.26
N LYS A 198 16.42 -6.78 12.22
CA LYS A 198 17.50 -7.76 11.94
C LYS A 198 18.08 -7.57 10.55
N ILE A 199 17.24 -7.30 9.54
CA ILE A 199 17.71 -7.03 8.18
C ILE A 199 18.55 -5.74 8.16
N LEU A 200 18.11 -4.69 8.84
CA LEU A 200 18.87 -3.44 8.96
C LEU A 200 20.24 -3.69 9.57
N PHE A 201 20.28 -4.36 10.72
CA PHE A 201 21.51 -4.66 11.44
C PHE A 201 22.52 -5.45 10.59
N ASN A 202 22.04 -6.47 9.85
CA ASN A 202 22.88 -7.28 8.97
C ASN A 202 23.49 -6.48 7.79
N ASN A 203 22.94 -5.29 7.51
CA ASN A 203 23.36 -4.45 6.39
C ASN A 203 23.89 -3.07 6.84
N ASN A 204 24.49 -3.00 8.03
CA ASN A 204 25.12 -1.80 8.60
C ASN A 204 24.15 -0.59 8.70
N LEU A 205 22.88 -0.85 8.90
CA LEU A 205 21.84 0.13 9.14
C LEU A 205 21.29 0.01 10.56
N LYS A 206 20.71 1.08 11.09
CA LYS A 206 20.03 1.10 12.38
C LYS A 206 18.73 1.90 12.27
N ASP A 207 17.74 1.50 13.03
CA ASP A 207 16.51 2.24 13.23
C ASP A 207 16.73 3.42 14.17
N ILE A 208 16.14 4.56 13.81
CA ILE A 208 16.23 5.81 14.57
C ILE A 208 14.93 6.08 15.30
N ASP A 209 13.82 6.01 14.59
CA ASP A 209 12.49 6.31 15.13
C ASP A 209 11.42 5.51 14.39
N ILE A 210 10.30 5.27 15.05
CA ILE A 210 9.20 4.46 14.54
C ILE A 210 7.88 5.21 14.71
N LYS A 211 7.00 5.07 13.73
CA LYS A 211 5.62 5.54 13.83
C LYS A 211 4.66 4.51 13.25
N ILE A 212 3.63 4.17 14.02
CA ILE A 212 2.52 3.35 13.56
C ILE A 212 1.39 4.26 13.08
N ASN A 213 0.74 3.90 11.97
CA ASN A 213 -0.39 4.63 11.41
C ASN A 213 -1.42 3.69 10.76
N GLU A 214 -2.60 4.22 10.42
CA GLU A 214 -3.74 3.45 9.89
C GLU A 214 -3.76 3.41 8.35
N ILE A 215 -2.76 3.95 7.67
CA ILE A 215 -2.70 3.96 6.20
C ILE A 215 -2.68 2.53 5.67
N ASN A 216 -3.38 2.32 4.58
CA ASN A 216 -3.55 1.01 3.93
C ASN A 216 -4.13 -0.09 4.85
N GLY A 217 -4.76 0.30 5.99
CA GLY A 217 -5.27 -0.65 6.97
C GLY A 217 -4.30 -1.01 8.09
N GLY A 218 -3.16 -0.31 8.13
CA GLY A 218 -2.15 -0.41 9.19
C GLY A 218 -0.73 -0.53 8.65
N SER A 219 0.07 0.52 8.86
CA SER A 219 1.46 0.61 8.42
C SER A 219 2.39 0.97 9.55
N ILE A 220 3.65 0.60 9.39
CA ILE A 220 4.78 1.05 10.21
C ILE A 220 5.68 1.93 9.35
N GLU A 221 6.04 3.07 9.89
CA GLU A 221 7.04 3.97 9.34
C GLU A 221 8.28 3.90 10.22
N VAL A 222 9.45 3.73 9.60
CA VAL A 222 10.73 3.67 10.29
C VAL A 222 11.68 4.68 9.66
N ILE A 223 12.32 5.49 10.49
CA ILE A 223 13.47 6.31 10.10
C ILE A 223 14.72 5.48 10.37
N VAL A 224 15.52 5.29 9.34
CA VAL A 224 16.72 4.44 9.36
C VAL A 224 17.94 5.31 9.02
N ALA A 225 19.08 5.02 9.65
CA ALA A 225 20.37 5.63 9.31
C ALA A 225 21.45 4.56 9.23
N LYS A 226 22.64 4.94 8.77
CA LYS A 226 23.81 4.07 8.86
C LYS A 226 24.13 3.76 10.33
N SER A 227 24.62 2.56 10.63
CA SER A 227 25.01 2.17 11.99
C SER A 227 26.03 3.13 12.62
N LYS A 228 26.96 3.67 11.79
CA LYS A 228 27.97 4.65 12.20
C LYS A 228 27.47 6.08 12.39
N SER A 229 26.24 6.40 11.95
CA SER A 229 25.68 7.74 12.10
C SER A 229 25.57 8.15 13.56
N LYS A 230 25.77 9.44 13.84
CA LYS A 230 25.67 10.03 15.19
C LYS A 230 24.22 10.25 15.64
N ILE A 231 23.24 10.04 14.75
CA ILE A 231 21.83 10.19 15.09
C ILE A 231 21.44 9.14 16.14
N LYS A 232 20.85 9.59 17.26
CA LYS A 232 20.43 8.71 18.35
C LYS A 232 19.10 8.02 18.04
N SER A 233 18.99 6.74 18.37
CA SER A 233 17.76 5.96 18.26
C SER A 233 16.82 6.23 19.44
N ASN A 234 15.51 6.19 19.18
CA ASN A 234 14.46 6.25 20.19
C ASN A 234 14.25 4.85 20.84
N ILE A 235 15.21 4.45 21.67
CA ILE A 235 15.27 3.12 22.27
C ILE A 235 13.99 2.76 23.04
N THR A 236 13.38 3.71 23.72
CA THR A 236 12.14 3.49 24.49
C THR A 236 11.00 3.04 23.58
N LEU A 237 10.77 3.74 22.46
CA LEU A 237 9.72 3.40 21.52
C LEU A 237 10.02 2.09 20.80
N ILE A 238 11.26 1.88 20.38
CA ILE A 238 11.74 0.65 19.74
C ILE A 238 11.46 -0.56 20.62
N ASN A 239 11.87 -0.51 21.90
CA ASN A 239 11.64 -1.60 22.85
C ASN A 239 10.15 -1.85 23.11
N LYS A 240 9.33 -0.80 23.15
CA LYS A 240 7.88 -0.93 23.28
C LYS A 240 7.30 -1.72 22.12
N ILE A 241 7.63 -1.37 20.88
CA ILE A 241 7.16 -2.06 19.68
C ILE A 241 7.60 -3.54 19.70
N LYS A 242 8.87 -3.83 19.99
CA LYS A 242 9.38 -5.20 20.10
C LYS A 242 8.67 -6.03 21.18
N ASN A 243 8.35 -5.42 22.31
CA ASN A 243 7.58 -6.09 23.37
C ASN A 243 6.14 -6.36 22.96
N ASP A 244 5.50 -5.46 22.24
CA ASP A 244 4.15 -5.70 21.72
C ASP A 244 4.13 -6.84 20.68
N GLU A 245 5.17 -6.98 19.86
CA GLU A 245 5.33 -8.07 18.89
C GLU A 245 5.45 -9.46 19.52
N LYS A 246 5.97 -9.57 20.73
CA LYS A 246 6.04 -10.86 21.47
C LYS A 246 4.67 -11.51 21.68
N LYS A 247 3.59 -10.73 21.56
CA LYS A 247 2.19 -11.20 21.64
C LYS A 247 1.74 -11.92 20.37
N ILE A 248 2.50 -11.83 19.25
CA ILE A 248 2.19 -12.50 17.99
C ILE A 248 2.62 -13.96 18.10
N THR A 249 1.65 -14.79 18.38
CA THR A 249 1.82 -16.23 18.52
C THR A 249 1.05 -16.97 17.43
N ARG A 250 1.25 -18.28 17.31
CA ARG A 250 0.46 -19.14 16.41
C ARG A 250 -1.05 -18.95 16.62
N ARG A 251 -1.49 -18.67 17.86
CA ARG A 251 -2.90 -18.37 18.16
C ARG A 251 -3.40 -17.11 17.44
N ALA A 252 -2.54 -16.09 17.25
CA ALA A 252 -2.93 -14.88 16.51
C ALA A 252 -3.22 -15.19 15.03
N PHE A 253 -2.43 -16.05 14.40
CA PHE A 253 -2.66 -16.50 13.01
C PHE A 253 -3.92 -17.37 12.90
N ASN A 254 -4.14 -18.29 13.83
CA ASN A 254 -5.37 -19.10 13.85
C ASN A 254 -6.61 -18.21 13.99
N ASN A 255 -6.60 -17.27 14.92
CA ASN A 255 -7.68 -16.30 15.08
C ASN A 255 -7.89 -15.44 13.83
N PHE A 256 -6.82 -15.04 13.15
CA PHE A 256 -6.88 -14.32 11.89
C PHE A 256 -7.63 -15.14 10.83
N SER A 257 -7.24 -16.41 10.65
CA SER A 257 -7.89 -17.33 9.70
C SER A 257 -9.39 -17.50 10.00
N GLU A 258 -9.76 -17.74 11.25
CA GLU A 258 -11.17 -17.91 11.63
C GLU A 258 -11.99 -16.63 11.41
N ARG A 259 -11.42 -15.48 11.69
CA ARG A 259 -12.07 -14.19 11.44
C ARG A 259 -12.27 -13.92 9.96
N ILE A 260 -11.32 -14.32 9.10
CA ILE A 260 -11.47 -14.22 7.63
C ILE A 260 -12.63 -15.09 7.15
N LYS A 261 -12.72 -16.35 7.62
CA LYS A 261 -13.85 -17.24 7.30
C LYS A 261 -15.18 -16.64 7.72
N LYS A 262 -15.24 -16.01 8.91
CA LYS A 262 -16.43 -15.31 9.37
C LYS A 262 -16.83 -14.16 8.44
N VAL A 263 -15.86 -13.28 8.04
CA VAL A 263 -16.15 -12.17 7.12
C VAL A 263 -16.69 -12.70 5.78
N ARG A 264 -16.08 -13.77 5.25
CA ARG A 264 -16.58 -14.43 4.03
C ARG A 264 -18.03 -14.86 4.20
N ASN A 265 -18.35 -15.57 5.28
CA ASN A 265 -19.71 -16.06 5.52
C ASN A 265 -20.70 -14.91 5.67
N ASP A 266 -20.36 -13.86 6.44
CA ASP A 266 -21.19 -12.67 6.62
C ASP A 266 -21.48 -11.99 5.26
N LEU A 267 -20.45 -11.87 4.40
CA LEU A 267 -20.60 -11.25 3.08
C LEU A 267 -21.43 -12.11 2.12
N VAL A 268 -21.18 -13.41 2.05
CA VAL A 268 -21.94 -14.34 1.18
C VAL A 268 -23.41 -14.39 1.62
N ASN A 269 -23.69 -14.45 2.93
CA ASN A 269 -25.05 -14.41 3.48
C ASN A 269 -25.76 -13.08 3.17
N PHE A 270 -25.02 -11.96 3.19
CA PHE A 270 -25.59 -10.68 2.79
C PHE A 270 -25.96 -10.67 1.31
N LEU A 271 -25.06 -11.15 0.46
CA LEU A 271 -25.27 -11.21 -1.00
C LEU A 271 -26.44 -12.12 -1.38
N SER A 272 -26.62 -13.27 -0.73
CA SER A 272 -27.72 -14.18 -1.02
C SER A 272 -29.12 -13.54 -0.84
N LYS A 273 -29.22 -12.53 0.05
CA LYS A 273 -30.45 -11.80 0.35
C LYS A 273 -30.63 -10.49 -0.44
N ASN A 274 -29.55 -9.95 -1.01
CA ASN A 274 -29.52 -8.60 -1.58
C ASN A 274 -28.92 -8.55 -2.98
N ASN A 275 -28.95 -9.64 -3.72
CA ASN A 275 -28.41 -9.78 -5.06
C ASN A 275 -29.39 -9.23 -6.13
N PRO A 276 -28.91 -8.56 -7.19
CA PRO A 276 -27.52 -8.12 -7.39
C PRO A 276 -27.20 -6.81 -6.66
N ILE A 277 -25.94 -6.67 -6.23
CA ILE A 277 -25.41 -5.40 -5.69
C ILE A 277 -24.40 -4.77 -6.64
N ALA A 278 -23.90 -3.60 -6.30
CA ALA A 278 -22.77 -2.98 -7.01
C ALA A 278 -21.54 -2.88 -6.11
N GLY A 279 -20.36 -2.75 -6.73
CA GLY A 279 -19.08 -2.59 -6.04
C GLY A 279 -18.51 -1.18 -6.17
N TYR A 280 -17.61 -0.81 -5.26
CA TYR A 280 -16.90 0.46 -5.23
C TYR A 280 -15.41 0.25 -5.01
N GLY A 281 -14.59 0.64 -6.01
CA GLY A 281 -13.13 0.51 -6.01
C GLY A 281 -12.64 -0.81 -6.62
N ALA A 282 -12.40 -0.84 -7.93
CA ALA A 282 -11.84 -1.98 -8.66
C ALA A 282 -10.32 -2.07 -8.43
N SER A 283 -9.91 -2.39 -7.22
CA SER A 283 -8.51 -2.49 -6.78
C SER A 283 -8.01 -3.94 -6.79
N THR A 284 -6.69 -4.15 -6.71
CA THR A 284 -6.08 -5.48 -6.49
C THR A 284 -6.67 -6.11 -5.22
N LYS A 285 -6.73 -5.37 -4.11
CA LYS A 285 -7.35 -5.84 -2.85
C LYS A 285 -8.81 -6.26 -3.03
N GLY A 286 -9.58 -5.52 -3.82
CA GLY A 286 -10.95 -5.89 -4.17
C GLY A 286 -11.02 -7.23 -4.92
N ASN A 287 -10.10 -7.49 -5.83
CA ASN A 287 -10.03 -8.77 -6.54
C ASN A 287 -9.73 -9.94 -5.60
N ILE A 288 -8.92 -9.75 -4.55
CA ILE A 288 -8.68 -10.79 -3.54
C ILE A 288 -10.00 -11.16 -2.85
N VAL A 289 -10.76 -10.17 -2.40
CA VAL A 289 -12.05 -10.39 -1.74
C VAL A 289 -13.06 -11.07 -2.67
N LEU A 290 -13.16 -10.60 -3.93
CA LEU A 290 -14.05 -11.19 -4.93
C LEU A 290 -13.75 -12.67 -5.18
N ASN A 291 -12.48 -12.99 -5.43
CA ASN A 291 -12.06 -14.37 -5.70
C ASN A 291 -12.20 -15.26 -4.46
N TYR A 292 -11.79 -14.78 -3.28
CA TYR A 292 -11.90 -15.53 -2.04
C TYR A 292 -13.35 -15.84 -1.64
N CYS A 293 -14.26 -14.90 -1.89
CA CYS A 293 -15.69 -15.05 -1.58
C CYS A 293 -16.49 -15.68 -2.73
N ASN A 294 -15.87 -15.99 -3.87
CA ASN A 294 -16.51 -16.48 -5.10
C ASN A 294 -17.63 -15.53 -5.59
N ILE A 295 -17.37 -14.23 -5.58
CA ILE A 295 -18.31 -13.21 -6.05
C ILE A 295 -17.99 -12.90 -7.51
N ASP A 296 -18.96 -13.06 -8.39
CA ASP A 296 -18.83 -12.80 -9.83
C ASP A 296 -19.95 -11.90 -10.38
N SER A 297 -20.05 -11.84 -11.71
CA SER A 297 -21.05 -11.01 -12.42
C SER A 297 -22.51 -11.43 -12.21
N SER A 298 -22.79 -12.62 -11.66
CA SER A 298 -24.15 -13.05 -11.29
C SER A 298 -24.65 -12.39 -10.02
N GLN A 299 -23.74 -12.06 -9.11
CA GLN A 299 -24.03 -11.47 -7.80
C GLN A 299 -23.74 -9.97 -7.74
N MET A 300 -22.88 -9.47 -8.65
CA MET A 300 -22.48 -8.07 -8.68
C MET A 300 -22.60 -7.49 -10.10
N SER A 301 -23.50 -6.54 -10.28
CA SER A 301 -23.82 -5.96 -11.59
C SER A 301 -22.64 -5.21 -12.22
N PHE A 302 -21.88 -4.48 -11.40
CA PHE A 302 -20.71 -3.70 -11.81
C PHE A 302 -19.88 -3.27 -10.60
N ILE A 303 -18.64 -2.81 -10.86
CA ILE A 303 -17.82 -2.10 -9.87
C ILE A 303 -17.49 -0.72 -10.43
N CYS A 304 -17.68 0.36 -9.65
CA CYS A 304 -17.22 1.68 -10.07
C CYS A 304 -15.80 1.95 -9.58
N ASP A 305 -15.02 2.68 -10.41
CA ASP A 305 -13.65 3.09 -10.08
C ASP A 305 -13.42 4.57 -10.47
N ALA A 306 -12.53 5.23 -9.74
CA ALA A 306 -12.11 6.60 -10.02
C ALA A 306 -11.15 6.69 -11.22
N ASN A 307 -10.43 5.62 -11.52
CA ASN A 307 -9.50 5.57 -12.64
C ASN A 307 -10.27 5.36 -13.96
N LYS A 308 -10.37 6.42 -14.74
CA LYS A 308 -11.08 6.42 -16.06
C LYS A 308 -10.51 5.37 -17.03
N GLN A 309 -9.23 4.98 -16.92
CA GLN A 309 -8.62 3.96 -17.78
C GLN A 309 -9.18 2.55 -17.55
N LYS A 310 -9.91 2.34 -16.45
CA LYS A 310 -10.57 1.07 -16.15
C LYS A 310 -12.01 1.00 -16.66
N ASP A 311 -12.62 2.14 -17.04
CA ASP A 311 -14.02 2.17 -17.54
C ASP A 311 -14.18 1.26 -18.76
N GLY A 312 -15.20 0.42 -18.75
CA GLY A 312 -15.48 -0.57 -19.78
C GLY A 312 -14.65 -1.86 -19.70
N LYS A 313 -13.66 -1.96 -18.81
CA LYS A 313 -12.89 -3.19 -18.55
C LYS A 313 -13.63 -4.12 -17.58
N TYR A 314 -13.04 -5.26 -17.30
CA TYR A 314 -13.60 -6.29 -16.41
C TYR A 314 -12.59 -6.69 -15.33
N THR A 315 -13.10 -7.13 -14.18
CA THR A 315 -12.27 -7.67 -13.09
C THR A 315 -11.68 -9.02 -13.50
N PRO A 316 -10.39 -9.27 -13.21
CA PRO A 316 -9.74 -10.55 -13.51
C PRO A 316 -10.34 -11.68 -12.66
N GLY A 317 -10.58 -12.83 -13.30
CA GLY A 317 -11.11 -14.02 -12.65
C GLY A 317 -12.61 -14.01 -12.38
N THR A 318 -13.23 -12.86 -12.09
CA THR A 318 -14.63 -12.73 -11.69
C THR A 318 -15.52 -12.06 -12.76
N ASN A 319 -14.91 -11.49 -13.80
CA ASN A 319 -15.55 -10.94 -14.99
C ASN A 319 -16.67 -9.90 -14.72
N ILE A 320 -16.53 -9.11 -13.65
CA ILE A 320 -17.47 -8.03 -13.31
C ILE A 320 -17.08 -6.77 -14.07
N LYS A 321 -18.05 -6.12 -14.73
CA LYS A 321 -17.82 -4.90 -15.51
C LYS A 321 -17.40 -3.74 -14.62
N ILE A 322 -16.38 -2.98 -15.04
CA ILE A 322 -15.94 -1.76 -14.35
C ILE A 322 -16.55 -0.56 -15.05
N ILE A 323 -17.12 0.39 -14.29
CA ILE A 323 -17.72 1.63 -14.79
C ILE A 323 -17.18 2.84 -14.05
N SER A 324 -17.41 4.04 -14.59
CA SER A 324 -17.04 5.27 -13.91
C SER A 324 -17.95 5.58 -12.71
N LYS A 325 -17.48 6.40 -11.76
CA LYS A 325 -18.29 6.85 -10.61
C LYS A 325 -19.51 7.66 -11.06
N GLU A 326 -19.40 8.43 -12.13
CA GLU A 326 -20.50 9.21 -12.70
C GLU A 326 -21.64 8.30 -13.18
N LYS A 327 -21.30 7.19 -13.87
CA LYS A 327 -22.29 6.18 -14.29
C LYS A 327 -22.94 5.52 -13.07
N MET A 328 -22.16 5.15 -12.08
CA MET A 328 -22.68 4.56 -10.82
C MET A 328 -23.68 5.50 -10.12
N ARG A 329 -23.35 6.79 -10.01
CA ARG A 329 -24.24 7.77 -9.37
C ARG A 329 -25.57 7.96 -10.13
N LYS A 330 -25.57 7.84 -11.46
CA LYS A 330 -26.80 7.86 -12.28
C LYS A 330 -27.63 6.58 -12.07
N LEU A 331 -26.99 5.42 -11.98
CA LEU A 331 -27.66 4.13 -11.72
C LEU A 331 -28.21 4.02 -10.30
N ASN A 332 -27.63 4.74 -9.36
CA ASN A 332 -28.05 4.84 -7.95
C ASN A 332 -28.38 3.47 -7.30
N PRO A 333 -27.44 2.49 -7.28
CA PRO A 333 -27.71 1.15 -6.76
C PRO A 333 -28.06 1.21 -5.28
N LYS A 334 -28.92 0.29 -4.80
CA LYS A 334 -29.34 0.25 -3.38
C LYS A 334 -28.15 -0.02 -2.44
N PHE A 335 -27.20 -0.88 -2.86
CA PHE A 335 -26.02 -1.28 -2.08
C PHE A 335 -24.74 -1.14 -2.89
N LEU A 336 -23.71 -0.57 -2.27
CA LEU A 336 -22.34 -0.48 -2.77
C LEU A 336 -21.38 -1.21 -1.81
N LEU A 337 -20.85 -2.37 -2.22
CA LEU A 337 -19.78 -3.05 -1.49
C LEU A 337 -18.47 -2.32 -1.73
N VAL A 338 -17.91 -1.75 -0.67
CA VAL A 338 -16.70 -0.91 -0.72
C VAL A 338 -15.47 -1.78 -0.50
N PHE A 339 -14.68 -1.99 -1.57
CA PHE A 339 -13.44 -2.77 -1.51
C PHE A 339 -12.25 -1.96 -0.96
N ILE A 340 -12.23 -0.66 -1.18
CA ILE A 340 -11.18 0.24 -0.68
C ILE A 340 -11.54 0.80 0.71
N TRP A 341 -11.91 -0.10 1.60
CA TRP A 341 -12.48 0.18 2.93
C TRP A 341 -11.58 1.03 3.84
N ALA A 342 -10.25 0.96 3.68
CA ALA A 342 -9.31 1.78 4.44
C ALA A 342 -9.48 3.29 4.19
N PHE A 343 -10.14 3.66 3.09
CA PHE A 343 -10.48 5.05 2.73
C PHE A 343 -11.91 5.44 3.13
N ARG A 344 -12.49 4.74 4.12
CA ARG A 344 -13.90 4.88 4.51
C ARG A 344 -14.38 6.31 4.69
N SER A 345 -13.68 7.14 5.48
CA SER A 345 -14.08 8.53 5.71
C SER A 345 -14.02 9.39 4.44
N GLU A 346 -13.03 9.18 3.57
CA GLU A 346 -12.95 9.85 2.29
C GLU A 346 -14.13 9.45 1.38
N ILE A 347 -14.48 8.17 1.33
CA ILE A 347 -15.58 7.65 0.52
C ILE A 347 -16.93 8.19 1.02
N ILE A 348 -17.17 8.22 2.31
CA ILE A 348 -18.38 8.80 2.90
C ILE A 348 -18.53 10.27 2.47
N LYS A 349 -17.44 11.05 2.54
CA LYS A 349 -17.43 12.46 2.10
C LYS A 349 -17.71 12.60 0.60
N GLN A 350 -17.13 11.76 -0.23
CA GLN A 350 -17.32 11.78 -1.69
C GLN A 350 -18.73 11.38 -2.11
N GLU A 351 -19.34 10.41 -1.42
CA GLU A 351 -20.63 9.82 -1.77
C GLU A 351 -21.77 10.24 -0.82
N ILE A 352 -21.62 11.40 -0.14
CA ILE A 352 -22.61 11.89 0.82
C ILE A 352 -24.01 12.06 0.20
N ASN A 353 -24.09 12.51 -1.05
CA ASN A 353 -25.36 12.69 -1.74
C ASN A 353 -26.04 11.34 -2.06
N TYR A 354 -25.25 10.31 -2.42
CA TYR A 354 -25.74 8.94 -2.61
C TYR A 354 -26.32 8.40 -1.29
N ILE A 355 -25.60 8.56 -0.17
CA ILE A 355 -26.06 8.12 1.16
C ILE A 355 -27.36 8.83 1.56
N LYS A 356 -27.44 10.16 1.39
CA LYS A 356 -28.63 10.95 1.74
C LYS A 356 -29.85 10.58 0.89
N LYS A 357 -29.66 10.13 -0.35
CA LYS A 357 -30.70 9.62 -1.24
C LYS A 357 -31.15 8.18 -0.95
N GLY A 358 -30.65 7.57 0.13
CA GLY A 358 -31.04 6.22 0.58
C GLY A 358 -30.07 5.11 0.15
N GLY A 359 -28.95 5.43 -0.48
CA GLY A 359 -27.91 4.48 -0.80
C GLY A 359 -27.21 3.94 0.43
N ASN A 360 -26.69 2.71 0.37
CA ASN A 360 -26.04 2.03 1.46
C ASN A 360 -24.62 1.62 1.07
N LEU A 361 -23.63 2.06 1.84
CA LEU A 361 -22.25 1.60 1.71
C LEU A 361 -22.04 0.38 2.60
N VAL A 362 -21.65 -0.74 2.01
CA VAL A 362 -21.38 -2.01 2.71
C VAL A 362 -19.88 -2.17 2.86
N PHE A 363 -19.41 -2.33 4.07
CA PHE A 363 -18.00 -2.57 4.39
C PHE A 363 -17.83 -3.98 4.96
N HIS A 364 -16.95 -4.75 4.36
CA HIS A 364 -16.63 -6.11 4.81
C HIS A 364 -15.52 -6.12 5.87
N LEU A 365 -14.66 -5.09 5.90
CA LEU A 365 -13.52 -4.97 6.80
C LEU A 365 -13.54 -3.65 7.59
N PRO A 366 -12.87 -3.63 8.76
CA PRO A 366 -12.30 -4.75 9.55
C PRO A 366 -13.39 -5.63 10.20
N LYS A 367 -14.64 -5.22 10.10
CA LYS A 367 -15.86 -5.93 10.57
C LYS A 367 -16.99 -5.58 9.59
N PHE A 368 -17.83 -6.56 9.28
CA PHE A 368 -19.01 -6.33 8.44
C PHE A 368 -19.93 -5.26 9.04
N HIS A 369 -20.23 -4.21 8.30
CA HIS A 369 -21.18 -3.15 8.70
C HIS A 369 -21.69 -2.38 7.48
N ILE A 370 -22.83 -1.71 7.66
CA ILE A 370 -23.49 -0.92 6.63
C ILE A 370 -23.59 0.53 7.11
N ILE A 371 -23.18 1.45 6.23
CA ILE A 371 -23.29 2.89 6.45
C ILE A 371 -24.36 3.45 5.53
N ASN A 372 -25.32 4.17 6.10
CA ASN A 372 -26.47 4.74 5.41
C ASN A 372 -26.86 6.10 6.02
N LYS A 373 -27.98 6.68 5.58
CA LYS A 373 -28.49 7.98 6.03
C LYS A 373 -28.67 8.10 7.55
N ASN A 374 -28.90 7.00 8.26
CA ASN A 374 -29.19 7.01 9.69
C ASN A 374 -27.93 6.95 10.57
N ASN A 375 -26.75 6.57 10.01
CA ASN A 375 -25.57 6.33 10.84
C ASN A 375 -24.26 6.88 10.26
N TYR A 376 -24.25 7.48 9.06
CA TYR A 376 -23.02 7.95 8.40
C TYR A 376 -22.23 8.98 9.23
N THR A 377 -22.92 9.78 10.04
CA THR A 377 -22.30 10.81 10.89
C THR A 377 -21.33 10.23 11.92
N LYS A 378 -21.56 8.99 12.39
CA LYS A 378 -20.66 8.27 13.30
C LYS A 378 -19.30 7.90 12.68
N TYR A 379 -19.19 7.96 11.36
CA TYR A 379 -18.02 7.54 10.58
C TYR A 379 -17.41 8.70 9.77
N TYR A 380 -17.87 9.93 10.03
CA TYR A 380 -17.50 11.11 9.24
C TYR A 380 -16.13 11.69 9.63
N ASN A 381 -15.62 11.36 10.82
CA ASN A 381 -14.35 11.84 11.38
C ASN A 381 -13.17 10.99 10.95
#